data_c79b2d3b3b50ee6d02da4678a82f4cd3
#
_entry.id   c79b2d3b3b50ee6d02da4678a82f4cd3
#
_cell.length_a   1.000
_cell.length_b   1.000
_cell.length_c   1.000
_cell.angle_alpha   90.00
_cell.angle_beta   90.00
_cell.angle_gamma   90.00
#
_symmetry.space_group_name_H-M   'P 1'
#
loop_
_entity.id
_entity.type
_entity.pdbx_description
1 polymer ?
#
loop_
_entity_poly.entity_id
_entity_poly.type
_entity_poly.pdbx_seq_one_letter_code
_entity_poly.pdbx_strand_id
1 'polypeptide(L)'
;MDANAQKKAAAEAALKYVEDDMMVGVGTGSTVNFFIDALASVKGRIKGTVASSEASTKRLRELRIPVMELNDTDGCDVYVDGADEVTEHLAMIKGGGAALTREKIVAGASRKFVCICDASKLVPVLGNFPLPVEVIPMARSFVARTLVKVTGGMPQLRAGVTTDNGNLILDVRGLKIMKPMEMEAELDHIPGVVTNGLFARRPADLLLLATAEGVRTIKRP
;
A
#
# COMPACT_ATOMS: atom_id res chain seq x y z
N MET A 1 -14.48 8.09 17.87
CA MET A 1 -14.69 8.10 16.40
C MET A 1 -14.90 6.67 15.94
N ASP A 2 -15.84 6.41 15.04
CA ASP A 2 -15.94 5.12 14.36
C ASP A 2 -14.80 4.93 13.35
N ALA A 3 -14.67 3.71 12.79
CA ALA A 3 -13.57 3.39 11.87
C ALA A 3 -13.55 4.27 10.60
N ASN A 4 -14.70 4.65 10.08
CA ASN A 4 -14.77 5.52 8.89
C ASN A 4 -14.39 6.96 9.22
N ALA A 5 -14.80 7.48 10.38
CA ALA A 5 -14.37 8.79 10.85
C ALA A 5 -12.84 8.84 11.09
N GLN A 6 -12.25 7.76 11.64
CA GLN A 6 -10.80 7.65 11.81
C GLN A 6 -10.08 7.63 10.46
N LYS A 7 -10.54 6.83 9.48
CA LYS A 7 -9.96 6.81 8.13
C LYS A 7 -10.00 8.19 7.47
N LYS A 8 -11.13 8.87 7.58
CA LYS A 8 -11.30 10.22 7.04
C LYS A 8 -10.36 11.21 7.72
N ALA A 9 -10.23 11.18 9.04
CA ALA A 9 -9.32 12.05 9.79
C ALA A 9 -7.86 11.84 9.40
N ALA A 10 -7.40 10.57 9.26
CA ALA A 10 -6.05 10.27 8.79
C ALA A 10 -5.81 10.79 7.36
N ALA A 11 -6.79 10.60 6.47
CA ALA A 11 -6.73 11.05 5.08
C ALA A 11 -6.67 12.58 4.97
N GLU A 12 -7.51 13.31 5.68
CA GLU A 12 -7.49 14.77 5.72
C GLU A 12 -6.18 15.32 6.31
N ALA A 13 -5.64 14.66 7.35
CA ALA A 13 -4.37 15.03 7.93
C ALA A 13 -3.18 14.87 6.95
N ALA A 14 -3.31 14.01 5.94
CA ALA A 14 -2.28 13.82 4.93
C ALA A 14 -2.16 15.02 3.97
N LEU A 15 -3.21 15.83 3.81
CA LEU A 15 -3.16 17.03 2.95
C LEU A 15 -2.06 18.01 3.35
N LYS A 16 -1.65 18.06 4.62
CA LYS A 16 -0.55 18.93 5.07
C LYS A 16 0.83 18.59 4.46
N TYR A 17 0.94 17.41 3.84
CA TYR A 17 2.15 16.97 3.14
C TYR A 17 2.06 17.18 1.62
N VAL A 18 0.93 17.70 1.14
CA VAL A 18 0.72 18.05 -0.27
C VAL A 18 0.92 19.57 -0.41
N GLU A 19 2.02 19.95 -1.02
CA GLU A 19 2.39 21.33 -1.28
C GLU A 19 2.12 21.70 -2.74
N ASP A 20 2.27 22.98 -3.07
CA ASP A 20 2.07 23.48 -4.43
C ASP A 20 3.11 22.87 -5.39
N ASP A 21 2.71 22.68 -6.64
CA ASP A 21 3.52 22.12 -7.72
C ASP A 21 4.06 20.69 -7.50
N MET A 22 3.54 19.94 -6.50
CA MET A 22 3.92 18.55 -6.29
C MET A 22 3.27 17.58 -7.27
N MET A 23 4.01 16.51 -7.62
CA MET A 23 3.48 15.27 -8.15
C MET A 23 3.11 14.35 -6.99
N VAL A 24 1.83 13.97 -6.90
CA VAL A 24 1.28 13.22 -5.77
C VAL A 24 1.02 11.78 -6.18
N GLY A 25 1.72 10.83 -5.54
CA GLY A 25 1.40 9.40 -5.63
C GLY A 25 0.18 9.08 -4.77
N VAL A 26 -0.77 8.36 -5.35
CA VAL A 26 -2.05 8.01 -4.71
C VAL A 26 -2.20 6.50 -4.66
N GLY A 27 -2.34 5.99 -3.45
CA GLY A 27 -2.50 4.57 -3.14
C GLY A 27 -3.87 3.99 -3.50
N THR A 28 -4.24 2.90 -2.82
CA THR A 28 -5.46 2.14 -3.09
C THR A 28 -6.16 1.75 -1.79
N GLY A 29 -7.50 1.76 -1.80
CA GLY A 29 -8.32 1.24 -0.71
C GLY A 29 -9.21 2.28 -0.03
N SER A 30 -10.00 1.82 0.95
CA SER A 30 -11.07 2.62 1.55
C SER A 30 -10.57 3.90 2.25
N THR A 31 -9.40 3.85 2.90
CA THR A 31 -8.79 5.04 3.53
C THR A 31 -8.29 6.02 2.48
N VAL A 32 -7.70 5.52 1.39
CA VAL A 32 -7.21 6.33 0.28
C VAL A 32 -8.37 7.01 -0.45
N ASN A 33 -9.55 6.40 -0.53
CA ASN A 33 -10.72 7.05 -1.12
C ASN A 33 -11.06 8.36 -0.42
N PHE A 34 -10.96 8.42 0.93
CA PHE A 34 -11.13 9.69 1.67
C PHE A 34 -10.01 10.68 1.35
N PHE A 35 -8.78 10.22 1.12
CA PHE A 35 -7.68 11.08 0.70
C PHE A 35 -7.92 11.65 -0.70
N ILE A 36 -8.40 10.85 -1.65
CA ILE A 36 -8.74 11.31 -3.00
C ILE A 36 -9.84 12.39 -2.94
N ASP A 37 -10.87 12.18 -2.11
CA ASP A 37 -11.93 13.18 -1.93
C ASP A 37 -11.39 14.48 -1.33
N ALA A 38 -10.53 14.38 -0.34
CA ALA A 38 -9.88 15.55 0.27
C ALA A 38 -8.94 16.27 -0.71
N LEU A 39 -8.20 15.51 -1.54
CA LEU A 39 -7.26 16.03 -2.54
C LEU A 39 -7.97 16.89 -3.60
N ALA A 40 -9.26 16.63 -3.87
CA ALA A 40 -10.06 17.42 -4.79
C ALA A 40 -10.11 18.92 -4.42
N SER A 41 -9.98 19.26 -3.13
CA SER A 41 -9.96 20.64 -2.65
C SER A 41 -8.70 21.43 -3.02
N VAL A 42 -7.60 20.73 -3.32
CA VAL A 42 -6.29 21.30 -3.65
C VAL A 42 -5.81 20.95 -5.06
N LYS A 43 -6.67 20.33 -5.89
CA LYS A 43 -6.29 19.82 -7.23
C LYS A 43 -5.73 20.88 -8.18
N GLY A 44 -6.08 22.16 -8.00
CA GLY A 44 -5.55 23.26 -8.80
C GLY A 44 -4.15 23.74 -8.38
N ARG A 45 -3.61 23.19 -7.30
CA ARG A 45 -2.29 23.55 -6.75
C ARG A 45 -1.20 22.54 -7.08
N ILE A 46 -1.57 21.29 -7.41
CA ILE A 46 -0.63 20.20 -7.69
C ILE A 46 -0.38 20.04 -9.19
N LYS A 47 0.77 19.52 -9.58
CA LYS A 47 1.08 19.19 -10.99
C LYS A 47 0.18 18.09 -11.53
N GLY A 48 -0.08 17.09 -10.70
CA GLY A 48 -0.89 15.93 -11.05
C GLY A 48 -0.71 14.80 -10.05
N THR A 49 -1.27 13.65 -10.42
CA THR A 49 -1.23 12.45 -9.59
C THR A 49 -0.73 11.26 -10.39
N VAL A 50 -0.10 10.30 -9.70
CA VAL A 50 0.20 8.96 -10.20
C VAL A 50 -0.55 7.97 -9.31
N ALA A 51 -1.45 7.17 -9.89
CA ALA A 51 -2.26 6.22 -9.15
C ALA A 51 -1.63 4.82 -9.12
N SER A 52 -1.79 4.11 -8.00
CA SER A 52 -1.32 2.73 -7.83
C SER A 52 -2.33 1.66 -8.29
N SER A 53 -3.50 2.05 -8.81
CA SER A 53 -4.51 1.11 -9.33
C SER A 53 -5.46 1.77 -10.31
N GLU A 54 -6.10 0.96 -11.14
CA GLU A 54 -7.15 1.42 -12.05
C GLU A 54 -8.36 1.99 -11.27
N ALA A 55 -8.68 1.41 -10.12
CA ALA A 55 -9.76 1.91 -9.25
C ALA A 55 -9.47 3.33 -8.75
N SER A 56 -8.25 3.61 -8.31
CA SER A 56 -7.84 4.96 -7.89
C SER A 56 -7.77 5.92 -9.06
N THR A 57 -7.25 5.47 -10.21
CA THR A 57 -7.25 6.24 -11.48
C THR A 57 -8.65 6.70 -11.86
N LYS A 58 -9.62 5.78 -11.83
CA LYS A 58 -11.01 6.07 -12.15
C LYS A 58 -11.58 7.14 -11.22
N ARG A 59 -11.41 6.97 -9.89
CA ARG A 59 -11.91 7.92 -8.89
C ARG A 59 -11.29 9.31 -9.02
N LEU A 60 -9.97 9.40 -9.26
CA LEU A 60 -9.29 10.66 -9.51
C LEU A 60 -9.86 11.39 -10.73
N ARG A 61 -10.07 10.67 -11.84
CA ARG A 61 -10.64 11.22 -13.07
C ARG A 61 -12.08 11.71 -12.88
N GLU A 62 -12.92 10.97 -12.14
CA GLU A 62 -14.29 11.38 -11.79
C GLU A 62 -14.31 12.73 -11.04
N LEU A 63 -13.32 12.98 -10.18
CA LEU A 63 -13.15 14.25 -9.46
C LEU A 63 -12.38 15.31 -10.26
N ARG A 64 -12.03 15.02 -11.53
CA ARG A 64 -11.25 15.90 -12.42
C ARG A 64 -9.91 16.29 -11.80
N ILE A 65 -9.26 15.33 -11.14
CA ILE A 65 -7.88 15.46 -10.68
C ILE A 65 -6.97 14.91 -11.77
N PRO A 66 -5.95 15.65 -12.24
CA PRO A 66 -5.06 15.19 -13.30
C PRO A 66 -4.33 13.90 -12.91
N VAL A 67 -4.40 12.87 -13.77
CA VAL A 67 -3.67 11.59 -13.60
C VAL A 67 -2.66 11.46 -14.71
N MET A 68 -1.41 11.19 -14.35
CA MET A 68 -0.28 11.01 -15.25
C MET A 68 0.26 9.59 -15.15
N GLU A 69 0.85 9.11 -16.22
CA GLU A 69 1.62 7.87 -16.19
C GLU A 69 2.95 8.10 -15.47
N LEU A 70 3.38 7.14 -14.65
CA LEU A 70 4.64 7.27 -13.90
C LEU A 70 5.84 7.48 -14.84
N ASN A 71 5.83 6.86 -16.02
CA ASN A 71 6.88 6.99 -17.03
C ASN A 71 7.01 8.40 -17.62
N ASP A 72 5.99 9.23 -17.48
CA ASP A 72 5.96 10.61 -17.98
C ASP A 72 6.33 11.62 -16.87
N THR A 73 6.85 11.13 -15.74
CA THR A 73 7.21 11.94 -14.56
C THR A 73 8.61 11.59 -14.06
N ASP A 74 9.19 12.48 -13.26
CA ASP A 74 10.44 12.22 -12.51
C ASP A 74 10.18 11.49 -11.16
N GLY A 75 9.05 10.80 -11.03
CA GLY A 75 8.56 10.19 -9.79
C GLY A 75 7.59 11.11 -9.04
N CYS A 76 7.30 10.77 -7.79
CA CYS A 76 6.38 11.53 -6.95
C CYS A 76 7.11 12.23 -5.81
N ASP A 77 6.69 13.45 -5.49
CA ASP A 77 7.22 14.19 -4.33
C ASP A 77 6.71 13.59 -3.03
N VAL A 78 5.43 13.19 -3.00
CA VAL A 78 4.79 12.50 -1.88
C VAL A 78 3.88 11.39 -2.39
N TYR A 79 3.93 10.24 -1.73
CA TYR A 79 3.00 9.12 -1.91
C TYR A 79 2.16 8.95 -0.66
N VAL A 80 0.84 8.87 -0.81
CA VAL A 80 -0.09 8.67 0.30
C VAL A 80 -0.86 7.38 0.09
N ASP A 81 -0.75 6.45 1.03
CA ASP A 81 -1.41 5.15 0.95
C ASP A 81 -1.75 4.58 2.33
N GLY A 82 -2.65 3.60 2.36
CA GLY A 82 -3.01 2.84 3.55
C GLY A 82 -2.12 1.61 3.75
N ALA A 83 -2.41 0.86 4.83
CA ALA A 83 -1.85 -0.46 5.06
C ALA A 83 -2.91 -1.41 5.63
N ASP A 84 -2.73 -2.71 5.40
CA ASP A 84 -3.53 -3.76 6.03
C ASP A 84 -3.05 -4.05 7.45
N GLU A 85 -1.71 -3.99 7.66
CA GLU A 85 -1.03 -3.96 8.96
C GLU A 85 0.17 -3.02 8.89
N VAL A 86 0.49 -2.38 10.01
CA VAL A 86 1.68 -1.53 10.17
C VAL A 86 2.24 -1.68 11.58
N THR A 87 3.57 -1.72 11.70
CA THR A 87 4.26 -1.72 12.99
C THR A 87 4.70 -0.32 13.40
N GLU A 88 5.12 -0.12 14.65
CA GLU A 88 5.72 1.16 15.11
C GLU A 88 7.04 1.51 14.37
N HIS A 89 7.70 0.51 13.79
CA HIS A 89 8.88 0.71 12.92
C HIS A 89 8.53 1.00 11.47
N LEU A 90 7.23 1.16 11.18
CA LEU A 90 6.66 1.48 9.86
C LEU A 90 6.84 0.38 8.80
N ALA A 91 7.22 -0.83 9.18
CA ALA A 91 7.09 -1.99 8.31
C ALA A 91 5.60 -2.36 8.16
N MET A 92 5.18 -2.72 6.94
CA MET A 92 3.77 -2.90 6.64
C MET A 92 3.51 -4.20 5.88
N ILE A 93 2.26 -4.70 6.00
CA ILE A 93 1.62 -5.57 5.01
C ILE A 93 0.60 -4.72 4.24
N LYS A 94 0.65 -4.83 2.92
CA LYS A 94 -0.27 -4.20 1.97
C LYS A 94 -0.73 -5.22 0.92
N GLY A 95 -1.71 -4.86 0.14
CA GLY A 95 -2.20 -5.69 -0.97
C GLY A 95 -3.54 -6.38 -0.71
N GLY A 96 -4.27 -6.01 0.35
CA GLY A 96 -5.65 -6.45 0.55
C GLY A 96 -6.55 -6.09 -0.64
N GLY A 97 -6.28 -4.98 -1.32
CA GLY A 97 -6.93 -4.54 -2.56
C GLY A 97 -6.32 -5.10 -3.87
N ALA A 98 -5.41 -6.07 -3.81
CA ALA A 98 -4.70 -6.67 -4.96
C ALA A 98 -3.86 -5.68 -5.81
N ALA A 99 -3.49 -4.53 -5.26
CA ALA A 99 -2.73 -3.48 -5.96
C ALA A 99 -1.24 -3.41 -5.54
N LEU A 100 -0.76 -4.35 -4.70
CA LEU A 100 0.54 -4.33 -4.03
C LEU A 100 1.72 -4.02 -4.95
N THR A 101 1.72 -4.52 -6.16
CA THR A 101 2.83 -4.36 -7.10
C THR A 101 2.93 -2.90 -7.56
N ARG A 102 1.84 -2.32 -8.03
CA ARG A 102 1.82 -0.90 -8.43
C ARG A 102 2.01 0.02 -7.23
N GLU A 103 1.47 -0.33 -6.06
CA GLU A 103 1.72 0.39 -4.80
C GLU A 103 3.21 0.41 -4.47
N LYS A 104 3.90 -0.73 -4.60
CA LYS A 104 5.35 -0.84 -4.34
C LYS A 104 6.18 -0.04 -5.34
N ILE A 105 5.78 -0.03 -6.62
CA ILE A 105 6.42 0.77 -7.67
C ILE A 105 6.29 2.27 -7.34
N VAL A 106 5.08 2.75 -7.06
CA VAL A 106 4.86 4.18 -6.76
C VAL A 106 5.57 4.58 -5.47
N ALA A 107 5.54 3.72 -4.42
CA ALA A 107 6.28 3.97 -3.18
C ALA A 107 7.80 4.09 -3.44
N GLY A 108 8.36 3.20 -4.28
CA GLY A 108 9.77 3.21 -4.66
C GLY A 108 10.18 4.43 -5.48
N ALA A 109 9.27 4.94 -6.31
CA ALA A 109 9.47 6.13 -7.13
C ALA A 109 9.13 7.44 -6.39
N SER A 110 8.83 7.39 -5.10
CA SER A 110 8.41 8.56 -4.31
C SER A 110 9.47 9.00 -3.31
N ARG A 111 9.67 10.33 -3.21
CA ARG A 111 10.61 10.92 -2.26
C ARG A 111 10.17 10.71 -0.81
N LYS A 112 8.86 10.87 -0.56
CA LYS A 112 8.25 10.70 0.76
C LYS A 112 7.04 9.77 0.68
N PHE A 113 6.96 8.81 1.59
CA PHE A 113 5.80 7.92 1.74
C PHE A 113 5.09 8.20 3.06
N VAL A 114 3.86 8.68 2.98
CA VAL A 114 2.96 8.94 4.11
C VAL A 114 1.94 7.81 4.19
N CYS A 115 2.02 6.99 5.23
CA CYS A 115 1.02 5.97 5.50
C CYS A 115 -0.14 6.57 6.30
N ILE A 116 -1.38 6.25 5.92
CA ILE A 116 -2.62 6.70 6.56
C ILE A 116 -3.45 5.50 7.03
N CYS A 117 -3.67 5.38 8.34
CA CYS A 117 -4.38 4.25 8.92
C CYS A 117 -5.29 4.65 10.07
N ASP A 118 -6.33 3.85 10.29
CA ASP A 118 -7.02 3.80 11.57
C ASP A 118 -6.27 2.94 12.58
N ALA A 119 -6.60 3.08 13.87
CA ALA A 119 -5.88 2.44 14.97
C ALA A 119 -5.86 0.90 14.90
N SER A 120 -6.84 0.27 14.24
CA SER A 120 -6.92 -1.19 14.13
C SER A 120 -5.80 -1.81 13.29
N LYS A 121 -5.08 -0.98 12.50
CA LYS A 121 -4.01 -1.42 11.61
C LYS A 121 -2.63 -1.48 12.28
N LEU A 122 -2.48 -0.84 13.44
CA LEU A 122 -1.23 -0.88 14.19
C LEU A 122 -1.11 -2.21 14.94
N VAL A 123 -0.05 -2.95 14.66
CA VAL A 123 0.22 -4.27 15.24
C VAL A 123 1.65 -4.34 15.79
N PRO A 124 1.90 -5.13 16.85
CA PRO A 124 3.25 -5.32 17.37
C PRO A 124 4.12 -6.18 16.43
N VAL A 125 3.52 -7.13 15.70
CA VAL A 125 4.20 -8.05 14.77
C VAL A 125 3.30 -8.29 13.57
N LEU A 126 3.87 -8.23 12.36
CA LEU A 126 3.15 -8.50 11.11
C LEU A 126 2.79 -9.98 10.94
N GLY A 127 1.71 -10.26 10.21
CA GLY A 127 1.33 -11.62 9.79
C GLY A 127 -0.03 -12.09 10.31
N ASN A 128 -0.74 -11.28 11.09
CA ASN A 128 -2.13 -11.58 11.43
C ASN A 128 -3.04 -11.39 10.19
N PHE A 129 -2.80 -10.34 9.42
CA PHE A 129 -3.35 -10.22 8.08
C PHE A 129 -2.60 -11.16 7.12
N PRO A 130 -3.28 -11.90 6.24
CA PRO A 130 -2.63 -12.77 5.26
C PRO A 130 -1.68 -11.98 4.37
N LEU A 131 -0.45 -12.47 4.19
CA LEU A 131 0.53 -11.82 3.32
C LEU A 131 0.19 -12.08 1.85
N PRO A 132 -0.18 -11.05 1.04
CA PRO A 132 -0.42 -11.23 -0.37
C PRO A 132 0.90 -11.40 -1.13
N VAL A 133 0.92 -12.33 -2.08
CA VAL A 133 2.03 -12.53 -3.02
C VAL A 133 1.46 -12.54 -4.43
N GLU A 134 1.87 -11.58 -5.26
CA GLU A 134 1.47 -11.54 -6.67
C GLU A 134 2.33 -12.50 -7.48
N VAL A 135 1.68 -13.38 -8.26
CA VAL A 135 2.34 -14.47 -8.97
C VAL A 135 1.89 -14.53 -10.42
N ILE A 136 2.83 -14.82 -11.32
CA ILE A 136 2.54 -15.14 -12.71
C ILE A 136 1.64 -16.39 -12.76
N PRO A 137 0.53 -16.40 -13.54
CA PRO A 137 -0.45 -17.49 -13.51
C PRO A 137 0.12 -18.90 -13.69
N MET A 138 1.09 -19.09 -14.59
CA MET A 138 1.69 -20.40 -14.82
C MET A 138 2.51 -20.91 -13.61
N ALA A 139 3.01 -20.00 -12.76
CA ALA A 139 3.85 -20.33 -11.61
C ALA A 139 3.05 -20.61 -10.33
N ARG A 140 1.73 -20.42 -10.33
CA ARG A 140 0.87 -20.46 -9.13
C ARG A 140 1.16 -21.66 -8.22
N SER A 141 1.13 -22.88 -8.74
CA SER A 141 1.28 -24.09 -7.91
C SER A 141 2.72 -24.31 -7.46
N PHE A 142 3.70 -23.96 -8.30
CA PHE A 142 5.11 -23.99 -7.95
C PHE A 142 5.43 -23.01 -6.81
N VAL A 143 5.01 -21.75 -6.98
CA VAL A 143 5.21 -20.71 -5.96
C VAL A 143 4.50 -21.08 -4.66
N ALA A 144 3.24 -21.57 -4.72
CA ALA A 144 2.52 -21.98 -3.51
C ALA A 144 3.31 -23.02 -2.71
N ARG A 145 3.83 -24.07 -3.35
CA ARG A 145 4.65 -25.09 -2.65
C ARG A 145 5.96 -24.50 -2.10
N THR A 146 6.57 -23.56 -2.81
CA THR A 146 7.80 -22.91 -2.35
C THR A 146 7.52 -22.03 -1.14
N LEU A 147 6.42 -21.26 -1.15
CA LEU A 147 5.99 -20.43 -0.02
C LEU A 147 5.79 -21.25 1.25
N VAL A 148 5.17 -22.45 1.17
CA VAL A 148 5.06 -23.36 2.34
C VAL A 148 6.43 -23.68 2.91
N LYS A 149 7.40 -24.03 2.06
CA LYS A 149 8.76 -24.41 2.50
C LYS A 149 9.52 -23.25 3.13
N VAL A 150 9.42 -22.06 2.54
CA VAL A 150 10.18 -20.88 2.95
C VAL A 150 9.57 -20.22 4.18
N THR A 151 8.25 -20.13 4.24
CA THR A 151 7.56 -19.36 5.29
C THR A 151 6.95 -20.21 6.40
N GLY A 152 6.70 -21.49 6.15
CA GLY A 152 5.89 -22.36 7.01
C GLY A 152 4.40 -22.00 7.03
N GLY A 153 3.98 -21.00 6.26
CA GLY A 153 2.60 -20.53 6.19
C GLY A 153 1.74 -21.35 5.22
N MET A 154 0.49 -20.96 5.11
CA MET A 154 -0.54 -21.61 4.29
C MET A 154 -0.95 -20.68 3.14
N PRO A 155 -0.36 -20.80 1.94
CA PRO A 155 -0.75 -20.04 0.77
C PRO A 155 -2.09 -20.50 0.23
N GLN A 156 -2.98 -19.56 -0.05
CA GLN A 156 -4.30 -19.80 -0.61
C GLN A 156 -4.52 -18.88 -1.81
N LEU A 157 -4.97 -19.42 -2.94
CA LEU A 157 -5.36 -18.60 -4.09
C LEU A 157 -6.51 -17.68 -3.70
N ARG A 158 -6.36 -16.38 -3.99
CA ARG A 158 -7.45 -15.40 -3.87
C ARG A 158 -8.42 -15.60 -5.02
N ALA A 159 -9.51 -16.32 -4.77
CA ALA A 159 -10.49 -16.68 -5.80
C ALA A 159 -11.16 -15.44 -6.41
N GLY A 160 -11.37 -15.47 -7.73
CA GLY A 160 -12.09 -14.42 -8.46
C GLY A 160 -11.35 -13.09 -8.60
N VAL A 161 -10.05 -13.04 -8.25
CA VAL A 161 -9.23 -11.83 -8.35
C VAL A 161 -8.14 -12.01 -9.38
N THR A 162 -8.07 -11.07 -10.31
CA THR A 162 -6.94 -10.84 -11.21
C THR A 162 -6.42 -9.43 -10.94
N THR A 163 -5.10 -9.25 -10.81
CA THR A 163 -4.50 -7.93 -10.57
C THR A 163 -4.60 -7.05 -11.81
N ASP A 164 -4.42 -5.74 -11.65
CA ASP A 164 -4.33 -4.79 -12.79
C ASP A 164 -3.18 -5.13 -13.76
N ASN A 165 -2.27 -6.03 -13.37
CA ASN A 165 -1.17 -6.51 -14.19
C ASN A 165 -1.46 -7.88 -14.86
N GLY A 166 -2.67 -8.43 -14.70
CA GLY A 166 -3.07 -9.72 -15.27
C GLY A 166 -2.58 -10.94 -14.49
N ASN A 167 -2.14 -10.76 -13.25
CA ASN A 167 -1.58 -11.82 -12.41
C ASN A 167 -2.56 -12.31 -11.33
N LEU A 168 -2.16 -13.35 -10.60
CA LEU A 168 -2.91 -13.93 -9.49
C LEU A 168 -2.33 -13.50 -8.14
N ILE A 169 -3.12 -13.64 -7.07
CA ILE A 169 -2.67 -13.43 -5.69
C ILE A 169 -2.73 -14.75 -4.93
N LEU A 170 -1.63 -15.08 -4.24
CA LEU A 170 -1.60 -16.08 -3.19
C LEU A 170 -1.57 -15.36 -1.84
N ASP A 171 -2.58 -15.59 -1.00
CA ASP A 171 -2.63 -15.07 0.37
C ASP A 171 -1.99 -16.09 1.32
N VAL A 172 -0.89 -15.74 1.96
CA VAL A 172 -0.18 -16.62 2.89
C VAL A 172 -0.63 -16.34 4.31
N ARG A 173 -1.28 -17.32 4.92
CA ARG A 173 -1.81 -17.27 6.30
C ARG A 173 -0.89 -17.95 7.30
N GLY A 174 -1.13 -17.68 8.59
CA GLY A 174 -0.43 -18.34 9.70
C GLY A 174 1.01 -17.87 9.89
N LEU A 175 1.33 -16.65 9.48
CA LEU A 175 2.66 -16.08 9.62
C LEU A 175 2.81 -15.30 10.94
N LYS A 176 4.04 -15.31 11.47
CA LYS A 176 4.53 -14.38 12.49
C LYS A 176 5.85 -13.82 12.00
N ILE A 177 5.81 -12.62 11.40
CA ILE A 177 6.93 -12.07 10.63
C ILE A 177 7.82 -11.24 11.55
N MET A 178 8.87 -11.87 12.08
CA MET A 178 9.83 -11.23 12.99
C MET A 178 10.92 -10.44 12.25
N LYS A 179 11.21 -10.80 11.01
CA LYS A 179 12.25 -10.20 10.16
C LYS A 179 11.67 -9.81 8.80
N PRO A 180 10.83 -8.75 8.75
CA PRO A 180 10.09 -8.43 7.54
C PRO A 180 10.98 -8.05 6.35
N MET A 181 12.12 -7.39 6.56
CA MET A 181 13.04 -7.01 5.47
C MET A 181 13.71 -8.22 4.81
N GLU A 182 14.11 -9.22 5.63
CA GLU A 182 14.72 -10.44 5.14
C GLU A 182 13.69 -11.27 4.37
N MET A 183 12.49 -11.45 4.94
CA MET A 183 11.41 -12.19 4.29
C MET A 183 10.98 -11.52 2.98
N GLU A 184 10.84 -10.20 2.95
CA GLU A 184 10.51 -9.46 1.71
C GLU A 184 11.50 -9.79 0.59
N ALA A 185 12.79 -9.71 0.89
CA ALA A 185 13.85 -10.02 -0.08
C ALA A 185 13.83 -11.49 -0.52
N GLU A 186 13.67 -12.42 0.41
CA GLU A 186 13.66 -13.85 0.11
C GLU A 186 12.49 -14.24 -0.81
N LEU A 187 11.30 -13.69 -0.55
CA LEU A 187 10.12 -13.96 -1.36
C LEU A 187 10.22 -13.39 -2.78
N ASP A 188 10.82 -12.22 -2.95
CA ASP A 188 11.01 -11.60 -4.26
C ASP A 188 12.00 -12.37 -5.16
N HIS A 189 12.83 -13.26 -4.59
CA HIS A 189 13.77 -14.09 -5.37
C HIS A 189 13.15 -15.41 -5.88
N ILE A 190 11.91 -15.74 -5.51
CA ILE A 190 11.24 -16.95 -5.98
C ILE A 190 10.81 -16.78 -7.44
N PRO A 191 11.28 -17.64 -8.38
CA PRO A 191 10.84 -17.55 -9.77
C PRO A 191 9.32 -17.63 -9.91
N GLY A 192 8.71 -16.69 -10.62
CA GLY A 192 7.25 -16.57 -10.79
C GLY A 192 6.56 -15.69 -9.75
N VAL A 193 7.24 -15.25 -8.71
CA VAL A 193 6.77 -14.14 -7.86
C VAL A 193 7.03 -12.83 -8.60
N VAL A 194 6.02 -11.99 -8.69
CA VAL A 194 6.14 -10.61 -9.21
C VAL A 194 6.63 -9.71 -8.08
N THR A 195 5.95 -9.72 -6.95
CA THR A 195 6.37 -9.18 -5.66
C THR A 195 5.46 -9.67 -4.54
N ASN A 196 5.76 -9.28 -3.32
CA ASN A 196 4.98 -9.61 -2.13
C ASN A 196 4.50 -8.36 -1.39
N GLY A 197 3.52 -8.53 -0.49
CA GLY A 197 2.87 -7.45 0.24
C GLY A 197 3.66 -6.88 1.41
N LEU A 198 4.89 -7.32 1.66
CA LEU A 198 5.75 -6.70 2.67
C LEU A 198 6.34 -5.39 2.12
N PHE A 199 6.21 -4.33 2.90
CA PHE A 199 6.82 -3.02 2.67
C PHE A 199 7.71 -2.70 3.87
N ALA A 200 8.87 -3.33 3.93
CA ALA A 200 9.84 -3.22 5.00
C ALA A 200 11.20 -2.72 4.52
N ARG A 201 11.60 -3.05 3.28
CA ARG A 201 12.81 -2.50 2.64
C ARG A 201 12.60 -1.06 2.22
N ARG A 202 11.39 -0.72 1.74
CA ARG A 202 10.92 0.66 1.55
C ARG A 202 9.65 0.85 2.40
N PRO A 203 9.78 1.06 3.71
CA PRO A 203 8.64 1.35 4.59
C PRO A 203 8.15 2.77 4.37
N ALA A 204 7.07 3.16 5.05
CA ALA A 204 6.66 4.55 5.11
C ALA A 204 7.72 5.42 5.83
N ASP A 205 7.78 6.71 5.50
CA ASP A 205 8.62 7.67 6.20
C ASP A 205 7.92 8.20 7.45
N LEU A 206 6.58 8.18 7.43
CA LEU A 206 5.74 8.50 8.57
C LEU A 206 4.37 7.83 8.45
N LEU A 207 3.75 7.62 9.60
CA LEU A 207 2.39 7.11 9.74
C LEU A 207 1.51 8.16 10.40
N LEU A 208 0.38 8.45 9.78
CA LEU A 208 -0.73 9.20 10.37
C LEU A 208 -1.75 8.20 10.88
N LEU A 209 -1.69 7.92 12.17
CA LEU A 209 -2.53 6.96 12.85
C LEU A 209 -3.71 7.68 13.49
N ALA A 210 -4.92 7.48 12.96
CA ALA A 210 -6.12 8.02 13.57
C ALA A 210 -6.63 7.11 14.68
N THR A 211 -6.87 7.70 15.84
CA THR A 211 -7.42 7.07 17.04
C THR A 211 -8.74 7.74 17.46
N ALA A 212 -9.34 7.28 18.53
CA ALA A 212 -10.52 7.95 19.12
C ALA A 212 -10.20 9.38 19.60
N GLU A 213 -8.94 9.64 19.96
CA GLU A 213 -8.45 10.90 20.56
C GLU A 213 -7.92 11.88 19.51
N GLY A 214 -7.77 11.45 18.25
CA GLY A 214 -7.25 12.27 17.14
C GLY A 214 -6.21 11.55 16.30
N VAL A 215 -5.49 12.30 15.46
CA VAL A 215 -4.47 11.76 14.57
C VAL A 215 -3.08 11.94 15.19
N ARG A 216 -2.41 10.82 15.45
CA ARG A 216 -1.00 10.77 15.89
C ARG A 216 -0.08 10.64 14.69
N THR A 217 1.05 11.32 14.73
CA THR A 217 2.12 11.16 13.74
C THR A 217 3.23 10.32 14.34
N ILE A 218 3.50 9.17 13.74
CA ILE A 218 4.63 8.29 14.07
C ILE A 218 5.64 8.43 12.94
N LYS A 219 6.89 8.77 13.27
CA LYS A 219 7.99 8.89 12.31
C LYS A 219 8.93 7.71 12.46
N ARG A 220 9.62 7.38 11.39
CA ARG A 220 10.71 6.43 11.43
C ARG A 220 11.79 6.92 12.39
N PRO A 221 12.34 6.04 13.27
CA PRO A 221 13.45 6.36 14.15
C PRO A 221 14.69 6.85 13.42
#